data_cc6d622edbab3c883c6edeccc7ad0eae
#
_entry.id   cc6d622edbab3c883c6edeccc7ad0eae
#
_cell.length_a   1.000
_cell.length_b   1.000
_cell.length_c   1.000
_cell.angle_alpha   90.00
_cell.angle_beta   90.00
_cell.angle_gamma   90.00
#
_symmetry.space_group_name_H-M   'P 1'
#
loop_
_entity.id
_entity.type
_entity.pdbx_description
1 polymer ?
#
loop_
_entity_poly.entity_id
_entity_poly.type
_entity_poly.pdbx_seq_one_letter_code
_entity_poly.pdbx_strand_id
1 'polypeptide(L)'
;MIGIVALSRMTTLSPDRFLTPDEVKLVADRDLFRTKERIILKVRDLLMELHRVLREDLSRSTLLLPPEFDPSKVQFVKGEHLEHCPYQYLDYPKHFLGDEKCTFRSLCWWGHQLVFAMIVEGGHVKQYRKNFVDRFHHIAGLGLELSLAPTLWEWKQGEGYTLPITHDRKAQLAAVLSGRSRFKIARFLPLDHPAMREGRLPELGRDTFRSLLPLLRP
;
A
#
# COMPACT_ATOMS: atom_id res chain seq x y z
N MET A 1 6.77 17.88 -70.87
CA MET A 1 6.94 18.38 -69.49
C MET A 1 6.51 17.30 -68.55
N ILE A 2 7.50 16.62 -67.98
CA ILE A 2 7.26 15.48 -67.10
C ILE A 2 7.38 16.04 -65.67
N GLY A 3 6.25 15.97 -64.94
CA GLY A 3 6.19 16.43 -63.57
C GLY A 3 6.96 15.49 -62.63
N ILE A 4 7.88 16.03 -61.88
CA ILE A 4 8.65 15.35 -60.82
C ILE A 4 7.74 15.21 -59.63
N VAL A 5 7.32 13.94 -59.33
CA VAL A 5 6.63 13.59 -58.08
C VAL A 5 7.64 13.70 -56.97
N ALA A 6 7.40 14.60 -56.04
CA ALA A 6 8.19 14.77 -54.80
C ALA A 6 8.04 13.51 -53.93
N LEU A 7 9.12 12.76 -53.74
CA LEU A 7 9.27 11.72 -52.76
C LEU A 7 9.08 12.33 -51.37
N SER A 8 7.96 12.03 -50.74
CA SER A 8 7.67 12.34 -49.34
C SER A 8 8.82 11.83 -48.47
N ARG A 9 9.44 12.73 -47.71
CA ARG A 9 10.46 12.38 -46.71
C ARG A 9 9.83 11.43 -45.67
N MET A 10 10.20 10.17 -45.75
CA MET A 10 9.97 9.22 -44.64
C MET A 10 10.78 9.79 -43.45
N THR A 11 10.10 10.34 -42.49
CA THR A 11 10.66 10.70 -41.21
C THR A 11 11.20 9.42 -40.59
N THR A 12 12.52 9.24 -40.56
CA THR A 12 13.13 8.10 -39.85
C THR A 12 12.76 8.23 -38.38
N LEU A 13 11.88 7.34 -37.92
CA LEU A 13 11.54 7.25 -36.50
C LEU A 13 12.79 6.88 -35.69
N SER A 14 12.97 7.52 -34.55
CA SER A 14 14.07 7.18 -33.63
C SER A 14 14.07 5.68 -33.32
N PRO A 15 15.24 5.01 -33.23
CA PRO A 15 15.36 3.61 -32.87
C PRO A 15 14.60 3.24 -31.57
N ASP A 16 14.47 4.19 -30.64
CA ASP A 16 13.73 4.03 -29.37
C ASP A 16 12.20 3.90 -29.54
N ARG A 17 11.69 4.02 -30.79
CA ARG A 17 10.27 3.81 -31.09
C ARG A 17 9.93 2.39 -31.56
N PHE A 18 10.93 1.57 -31.77
CA PHE A 18 10.72 0.19 -32.19
C PHE A 18 10.95 -0.77 -31.03
N LEU A 19 10.14 -1.81 -30.99
CA LEU A 19 10.33 -2.90 -30.02
C LEU A 19 11.65 -3.62 -30.30
N THR A 20 12.40 -3.87 -29.27
CA THR A 20 13.57 -4.76 -29.33
C THR A 20 13.12 -6.22 -29.53
N PRO A 21 14.00 -7.14 -30.01
CA PRO A 21 13.68 -8.54 -30.17
C PRO A 21 13.13 -9.20 -28.87
N ASP A 22 13.63 -8.79 -27.71
CA ASP A 22 13.18 -9.34 -26.42
C ASP A 22 11.83 -8.78 -26.00
N GLU A 23 11.55 -7.51 -26.27
CA GLU A 23 10.22 -6.95 -26.08
C GLU A 23 9.17 -7.59 -27.00
N VAL A 24 9.51 -7.88 -28.24
CA VAL A 24 8.63 -8.64 -29.15
C VAL A 24 8.31 -10.02 -28.61
N LYS A 25 9.30 -10.75 -28.06
CA LYS A 25 9.07 -12.04 -27.41
C LYS A 25 8.11 -11.93 -26.23
N LEU A 26 8.30 -10.92 -25.36
CA LEU A 26 7.43 -10.69 -24.21
C LEU A 26 5.99 -10.35 -24.62
N VAL A 27 5.81 -9.50 -25.63
CA VAL A 27 4.47 -9.13 -26.13
C VAL A 27 3.77 -10.31 -26.79
N ALA A 28 4.52 -11.21 -27.44
CA ALA A 28 3.99 -12.42 -28.09
C ALA A 28 3.72 -13.58 -27.13
N ASP A 29 4.19 -13.50 -25.88
CA ASP A 29 4.09 -14.59 -24.91
C ASP A 29 2.70 -14.64 -24.27
N ARG A 30 1.83 -15.50 -24.81
CA ARG A 30 0.48 -15.73 -24.28
C ARG A 30 0.51 -16.31 -22.85
N ASP A 31 1.51 -17.10 -22.50
CA ASP A 31 1.56 -17.77 -21.19
C ASP A 31 1.98 -16.79 -20.11
N LEU A 32 2.79 -15.78 -20.43
CA LEU A 32 3.06 -14.65 -19.57
C LEU A 32 1.75 -13.95 -19.16
N PHE A 33 0.90 -13.59 -20.13
CA PHE A 33 -0.36 -12.88 -19.88
C PHE A 33 -1.38 -13.74 -19.13
N ARG A 34 -1.50 -15.02 -19.46
CA ARG A 34 -2.35 -15.97 -18.73
C ARG A 34 -1.87 -16.17 -17.29
N THR A 35 -0.56 -16.22 -17.08
CA THR A 35 0.03 -16.32 -15.76
C THR A 35 -0.21 -15.06 -14.95
N LYS A 36 -0.03 -13.87 -15.55
CA LYS A 36 -0.37 -12.59 -14.95
C LYS A 36 -1.81 -12.57 -14.45
N GLU A 37 -2.78 -12.96 -15.31
CA GLU A 37 -4.19 -12.99 -14.92
C GLU A 37 -4.47 -13.97 -13.78
N ARG A 38 -3.89 -15.17 -13.80
CA ARG A 38 -4.01 -16.13 -12.69
C ARG A 38 -3.51 -15.56 -11.36
N ILE A 39 -2.38 -14.83 -11.38
CA ILE A 39 -1.82 -14.22 -10.17
C ILE A 39 -2.76 -13.11 -9.67
N ILE A 40 -3.28 -12.28 -10.58
CA ILE A 40 -4.24 -11.22 -10.25
C ILE A 40 -5.45 -11.79 -9.50
N LEU A 41 -6.02 -12.88 -10.01
CA LEU A 41 -7.18 -13.55 -9.38
C LEU A 41 -6.82 -14.09 -8.00
N LYS A 42 -5.69 -14.78 -7.85
CA LYS A 42 -5.22 -15.31 -6.55
C LYS A 42 -4.98 -14.21 -5.52
N VAL A 43 -4.33 -13.11 -5.91
CA VAL A 43 -4.11 -11.97 -5.00
C VAL A 43 -5.44 -11.34 -4.60
N ARG A 44 -6.38 -11.21 -5.54
CA ARG A 44 -7.73 -10.73 -5.23
C ARG A 44 -8.42 -11.60 -4.19
N ASP A 45 -8.38 -12.94 -4.36
CA ASP A 45 -9.02 -13.88 -3.43
C ASP A 45 -8.40 -13.77 -2.03
N LEU A 46 -7.07 -13.65 -1.92
CA LEU A 46 -6.37 -13.42 -0.66
C LEU A 46 -6.79 -12.09 0.01
N LEU A 47 -6.95 -11.02 -0.78
CA LEU A 47 -7.42 -9.73 -0.26
C LEU A 47 -8.90 -9.79 0.15
N MET A 48 -9.74 -10.57 -0.51
CA MET A 48 -11.12 -10.80 -0.11
C MET A 48 -11.22 -11.56 1.21
N GLU A 49 -10.39 -12.58 1.40
CA GLU A 49 -10.33 -13.29 2.68
C GLU A 49 -9.79 -12.39 3.80
N LEU A 50 -8.77 -11.57 3.50
CA LEU A 50 -8.29 -10.55 4.43
C LEU A 50 -9.41 -9.59 4.82
N HIS A 51 -10.20 -9.08 3.87
CA HIS A 51 -11.35 -8.24 4.18
C HIS A 51 -12.31 -8.92 5.17
N ARG A 52 -12.62 -10.20 4.96
CA ARG A 52 -13.52 -10.97 5.85
C ARG A 52 -13.01 -10.96 7.29
N VAL A 53 -11.73 -11.30 7.51
CA VAL A 53 -11.17 -11.37 8.87
C VAL A 53 -10.97 -10.00 9.51
N LEU A 54 -10.64 -8.96 8.74
CA LEU A 54 -10.55 -7.59 9.25
C LEU A 54 -11.92 -7.05 9.69
N ARG A 55 -12.99 -7.39 8.97
CA ARG A 55 -14.36 -7.01 9.33
C ARG A 55 -14.78 -7.61 10.68
N GLU A 56 -14.42 -8.86 10.95
CA GLU A 56 -14.64 -9.50 12.24
C GLU A 56 -13.91 -8.78 13.38
N ASP A 57 -12.64 -8.40 13.16
CA ASP A 57 -11.85 -7.72 14.17
C ASP A 57 -12.35 -6.29 14.41
N LEU A 58 -12.73 -5.57 13.36
CA LEU A 58 -13.29 -4.23 13.46
C LEU A 58 -14.61 -4.24 14.26
N SER A 59 -15.50 -5.20 13.99
CA SER A 59 -16.81 -5.29 14.68
C SER A 59 -16.70 -5.59 16.18
N ARG A 60 -15.59 -6.17 16.63
CA ARG A 60 -15.32 -6.51 18.03
C ARG A 60 -14.48 -5.45 18.75
N SER A 61 -14.09 -4.38 18.06
CA SER A 61 -13.17 -3.37 18.58
C SER A 61 -13.90 -2.07 18.92
N THR A 62 -13.61 -1.49 20.09
CA THR A 62 -14.04 -0.13 20.42
C THR A 62 -12.93 0.83 19.99
N LEU A 63 -13.19 1.61 18.95
CA LEU A 63 -12.22 2.50 18.32
C LEU A 63 -12.74 3.94 18.30
N LEU A 64 -11.83 4.88 18.42
CA LEU A 64 -12.06 6.28 18.12
C LEU A 64 -11.92 6.45 16.61
N LEU A 65 -13.03 6.60 15.90
CA LEU A 65 -13.07 6.70 14.45
C LEU A 65 -13.59 8.08 14.03
N PRO A 66 -13.26 8.54 12.81
CA PRO A 66 -13.76 9.83 12.32
C PRO A 66 -15.28 9.93 12.35
N PRO A 67 -15.85 11.15 12.44
CA PRO A 67 -17.29 11.36 12.25
C PRO A 67 -17.76 10.73 10.91
N GLU A 68 -18.99 10.28 10.87
CA GLU A 68 -19.59 9.64 9.67
C GLU A 68 -18.84 8.40 9.16
N PHE A 69 -18.05 7.78 10.03
CA PHE A 69 -17.37 6.53 9.68
C PHE A 69 -18.40 5.41 9.41
N ASP A 70 -18.30 4.83 8.24
CA ASP A 70 -19.15 3.72 7.81
C ASP A 70 -18.33 2.42 7.73
N PRO A 71 -18.54 1.45 8.64
CA PRO A 71 -17.80 0.20 8.66
C PRO A 71 -18.08 -0.72 7.45
N SER A 72 -19.09 -0.42 6.65
CA SER A 72 -19.38 -1.19 5.43
C SER A 72 -18.52 -0.77 4.24
N LYS A 73 -17.91 0.42 4.28
CA LYS A 73 -17.11 0.95 3.17
C LYS A 73 -15.82 0.19 3.00
N VAL A 74 -15.64 -0.36 1.81
CA VAL A 74 -14.47 -1.13 1.37
C VAL A 74 -14.08 -0.70 -0.04
N GLN A 75 -12.80 -0.82 -0.37
CA GLN A 75 -12.35 -0.60 -1.74
C GLN A 75 -11.29 -1.63 -2.13
N PHE A 76 -11.54 -2.30 -3.28
CA PHE A 76 -10.55 -3.10 -3.99
C PHE A 76 -10.12 -2.36 -5.24
N VAL A 77 -8.83 -2.26 -5.48
CA VAL A 77 -8.27 -1.59 -6.66
C VAL A 77 -7.23 -2.49 -7.32
N LYS A 78 -7.23 -2.47 -8.64
CA LYS A 78 -6.18 -3.02 -9.51
C LYS A 78 -5.69 -1.90 -10.43
N GLY A 79 -4.38 -1.79 -10.60
CA GLY A 79 -3.76 -0.84 -11.52
C GLY A 79 -2.44 -1.37 -12.08
N GLU A 80 -1.89 -0.66 -13.06
CA GLU A 80 -0.71 -1.09 -13.83
C GLU A 80 0.46 -0.11 -13.74
N HIS A 81 0.27 1.04 -13.08
CA HIS A 81 1.22 2.16 -13.19
C HIS A 81 1.67 2.75 -11.84
N LEU A 82 1.85 1.92 -10.82
CA LEU A 82 2.53 2.35 -9.60
C LEU A 82 4.04 2.18 -9.82
N GLU A 83 4.75 3.28 -10.12
CA GLU A 83 6.15 3.27 -10.60
C GLU A 83 6.37 2.23 -11.74
N HIS A 84 5.49 2.27 -12.74
CA HIS A 84 5.50 1.39 -13.93
C HIS A 84 5.21 -0.08 -13.65
N CYS A 85 4.81 -0.43 -12.44
CA CYS A 85 4.51 -1.81 -12.04
C CYS A 85 3.02 -2.02 -11.74
N PRO A 86 2.50 -3.25 -11.98
CA PRO A 86 1.15 -3.63 -11.57
C PRO A 86 1.01 -3.61 -10.05
N TYR A 87 -0.20 -3.34 -9.58
CA TYR A 87 -0.53 -3.41 -8.17
C TYR A 87 -1.98 -3.78 -7.93
N GLN A 88 -2.24 -4.31 -6.74
CA GLN A 88 -3.59 -4.53 -6.22
C GLN A 88 -3.62 -4.12 -4.75
N TYR A 89 -4.68 -3.47 -4.32
CA TYR A 89 -4.86 -3.20 -2.91
C TYR A 89 -6.30 -3.33 -2.45
N LEU A 90 -6.41 -3.55 -1.15
CA LEU A 90 -7.61 -3.45 -0.35
C LEU A 90 -7.46 -2.27 0.61
N ASP A 91 -8.43 -1.36 0.65
CA ASP A 91 -8.64 -0.41 1.73
C ASP A 91 -9.82 -0.88 2.59
N TYR A 92 -9.53 -1.32 3.82
CA TYR A 92 -10.54 -1.68 4.80
C TYR A 92 -9.96 -1.70 6.24
N PRO A 93 -10.60 -0.99 7.20
CA PRO A 93 -11.70 -0.05 6.98
C PRO A 93 -11.30 1.07 6.04
N LYS A 94 -12.30 1.75 5.45
CA LYS A 94 -12.06 2.88 4.56
C LYS A 94 -12.91 4.07 4.92
N HIS A 95 -12.27 5.17 5.29
CA HIS A 95 -12.90 6.47 5.45
C HIS A 95 -12.05 7.54 4.77
N PHE A 96 -12.59 8.16 3.73
CA PHE A 96 -12.00 9.30 3.02
C PHE A 96 -13.09 10.33 2.80
N LEU A 97 -13.13 11.36 3.64
CA LEU A 97 -14.10 12.43 3.57
C LEU A 97 -13.40 13.76 3.85
N GLY A 98 -13.25 14.59 2.85
CA GLY A 98 -12.49 15.84 2.96
C GLY A 98 -11.08 15.60 3.47
N ASP A 99 -10.73 16.25 4.57
CA ASP A 99 -9.43 16.12 5.24
C ASP A 99 -9.38 14.96 6.26
N GLU A 100 -10.50 14.23 6.44
CA GLU A 100 -10.54 13.07 7.33
C GLU A 100 -10.20 11.80 6.57
N LYS A 101 -9.16 11.11 7.03
CA LYS A 101 -8.76 9.79 6.49
C LYS A 101 -8.48 8.82 7.62
N CYS A 102 -9.10 7.66 7.53
CA CYS A 102 -8.80 6.52 8.38
C CYS A 102 -8.96 5.24 7.56
N THR A 103 -7.85 4.61 7.21
CA THR A 103 -7.87 3.37 6.43
C THR A 103 -6.72 2.46 6.81
N PHE A 104 -6.96 1.15 6.67
CA PHE A 104 -5.90 0.17 6.63
C PHE A 104 -5.79 -0.35 5.20
N ARG A 105 -4.66 -0.03 4.55
CA ARG A 105 -4.34 -0.46 3.19
C ARG A 105 -3.48 -1.71 3.19
N SER A 106 -3.91 -2.70 2.44
CA SER A 106 -3.15 -3.92 2.16
C SER A 106 -2.80 -3.91 0.67
N LEU A 107 -1.55 -3.61 0.35
CA LEU A 107 -1.06 -3.39 -1.01
C LEU A 107 -0.11 -4.53 -1.42
N CYS A 108 -0.41 -5.19 -2.54
CA CYS A 108 0.52 -6.03 -3.28
C CYS A 108 1.06 -5.23 -4.48
N TRP A 109 2.31 -4.79 -4.38
CA TRP A 109 2.99 -4.00 -5.40
C TRP A 109 4.02 -4.88 -6.11
N TRP A 110 3.69 -5.28 -7.33
CA TRP A 110 4.49 -6.23 -8.10
C TRP A 110 5.88 -5.69 -8.41
N GLY A 111 6.88 -6.57 -8.38
CA GLY A 111 8.27 -6.18 -8.55
C GLY A 111 8.89 -5.44 -7.35
N HIS A 112 8.07 -5.10 -6.34
CA HIS A 112 8.51 -4.36 -5.15
C HIS A 112 8.22 -5.15 -3.87
N GLN A 113 7.02 -5.01 -3.29
CA GLN A 113 6.75 -5.52 -1.94
C GLN A 113 5.26 -5.64 -1.61
N LEU A 114 4.98 -6.34 -0.52
CA LEU A 114 3.71 -6.25 0.18
C LEU A 114 3.78 -5.13 1.21
N VAL A 115 2.71 -4.37 1.34
CA VAL A 115 2.59 -3.31 2.35
C VAL A 115 1.27 -3.44 3.09
N PHE A 116 1.32 -3.45 4.43
CA PHE A 116 0.16 -3.32 5.30
C PHE A 116 0.29 -2.01 6.07
N ALA A 117 -0.59 -1.05 5.83
CA ALA A 117 -0.43 0.30 6.35
C ALA A 117 -1.70 0.87 6.96
N MET A 118 -1.60 1.37 8.20
CA MET A 118 -2.59 2.26 8.79
C MET A 118 -2.28 3.69 8.37
N ILE A 119 -3.27 4.36 7.79
CA ILE A 119 -3.21 5.74 7.31
C ILE A 119 -4.26 6.54 8.05
N VAL A 120 -3.84 7.63 8.70
CA VAL A 120 -4.73 8.52 9.44
C VAL A 120 -4.42 10.00 9.16
N GLU A 121 -5.47 10.79 8.98
CA GLU A 121 -5.45 12.25 8.83
C GLU A 121 -6.71 12.83 9.47
N GLY A 122 -6.64 14.05 10.00
CA GLY A 122 -7.82 14.78 10.48
C GLY A 122 -7.88 14.96 12.00
N GLY A 123 -9.10 15.19 12.52
CA GLY A 123 -9.36 15.68 13.87
C GLY A 123 -8.86 14.75 14.99
N HIS A 124 -8.91 13.44 14.78
CA HIS A 124 -8.49 12.47 15.80
C HIS A 124 -6.98 12.20 15.83
N VAL A 125 -6.19 12.72 14.90
CA VAL A 125 -4.74 12.46 14.80
C VAL A 125 -4.00 12.90 16.06
N LYS A 126 -4.44 13.96 16.75
CA LYS A 126 -3.86 14.38 18.04
C LYS A 126 -3.97 13.27 19.08
N GLN A 127 -5.13 12.61 19.17
CA GLN A 127 -5.33 11.49 20.09
C GLN A 127 -4.54 10.25 19.64
N TYR A 128 -4.52 9.94 18.36
CA TYR A 128 -3.73 8.80 17.83
C TYR A 128 -2.23 8.96 18.10
N ARG A 129 -1.69 10.18 18.00
CA ARG A 129 -0.29 10.47 18.38
C ARG A 129 -0.05 10.26 19.87
N LYS A 130 -0.99 10.69 20.72
CA LYS A 130 -0.92 10.44 22.16
C LYS A 130 -0.92 8.94 22.42
N ASN A 131 -1.83 8.20 21.81
CA ASN A 131 -1.89 6.74 21.93
C ASN A 131 -0.62 6.06 21.45
N PHE A 132 0.02 6.57 20.37
CA PHE A 132 1.30 6.07 19.91
C PHE A 132 2.37 6.15 20.99
N VAL A 133 2.47 7.28 21.69
CA VAL A 133 3.47 7.47 22.75
C VAL A 133 3.14 6.63 23.99
N ASP A 134 1.87 6.63 24.41
CA ASP A 134 1.43 5.97 25.64
C ASP A 134 1.47 4.44 25.52
N ARG A 135 1.16 3.94 24.31
CA ARG A 135 1.07 2.50 24.00
C ARG A 135 2.22 2.01 23.13
N PHE A 136 3.31 2.75 23.11
CA PHE A 136 4.48 2.49 22.27
C PHE A 136 5.01 1.06 22.37
N HIS A 137 5.03 0.50 23.58
CA HIS A 137 5.52 -0.85 23.86
C HIS A 137 4.71 -1.96 23.16
N HIS A 138 3.45 -1.67 22.76
CA HIS A 138 2.63 -2.64 22.02
C HIS A 138 2.97 -2.74 20.53
N ILE A 139 3.67 -1.74 19.98
CA ILE A 139 3.98 -1.66 18.54
C ILE A 139 5.47 -1.71 18.23
N ALA A 140 6.32 -1.41 19.24
CA ALA A 140 7.77 -1.42 19.05
C ALA A 140 8.29 -2.86 18.86
N GLY A 141 9.23 -3.03 17.92
CA GLY A 141 9.86 -4.32 17.65
C GLY A 141 9.01 -5.28 16.78
N LEU A 142 7.84 -4.85 16.30
CA LEU A 142 6.95 -5.69 15.46
C LEU A 142 7.23 -5.58 13.95
N GLY A 143 8.35 -4.99 13.54
CA GLY A 143 8.65 -4.78 12.12
C GLY A 143 7.78 -3.71 11.46
N LEU A 144 7.27 -2.77 12.26
CA LEU A 144 6.50 -1.62 11.80
C LEU A 144 7.43 -0.42 11.58
N GLU A 145 7.06 0.43 10.64
CA GLU A 145 7.82 1.64 10.30
C GLU A 145 6.88 2.85 10.19
N LEU A 146 7.33 4.00 10.69
CA LEU A 146 6.66 5.28 10.52
C LEU A 146 7.12 5.91 9.19
N SER A 147 6.18 6.30 8.34
CA SER A 147 6.48 7.04 7.12
C SER A 147 6.98 8.46 7.42
N LEU A 148 8.10 8.82 6.81
CA LEU A 148 8.68 10.17 6.85
C LEU A 148 8.21 11.03 5.67
N ALA A 149 7.65 10.42 4.63
CA ALA A 149 7.26 11.08 3.41
C ALA A 149 6.25 12.22 3.63
N PRO A 150 6.31 13.30 2.84
CA PRO A 150 5.39 14.43 2.93
C PRO A 150 3.97 14.07 2.48
N THR A 151 3.81 12.97 1.74
CA THR A 151 2.52 12.45 1.27
C THR A 151 2.21 11.09 1.89
N LEU A 152 0.93 10.79 2.09
CA LEU A 152 0.47 9.49 2.58
C LEU A 152 0.59 8.37 1.53
N TRP A 153 0.81 8.73 0.26
CA TRP A 153 0.79 7.81 -0.88
C TRP A 153 2.17 7.38 -1.36
N GLU A 154 3.25 7.80 -0.68
CA GLU A 154 4.59 7.26 -0.92
C GLU A 154 4.72 5.87 -0.27
N TRP A 155 5.20 4.90 -1.05
CA TRP A 155 5.30 3.48 -0.62
C TRP A 155 6.74 2.97 -0.53
N LYS A 156 7.72 3.85 -0.74
CA LYS A 156 9.13 3.51 -0.56
C LYS A 156 9.47 3.29 0.91
N GLN A 157 10.44 2.41 1.14
CA GLN A 157 10.96 2.02 2.44
C GLN A 157 12.45 2.38 2.54
N GLY A 158 12.91 2.51 3.77
CA GLY A 158 14.33 2.72 4.08
C GLY A 158 14.70 4.17 4.32
N GLU A 159 15.98 4.47 4.18
CA GLU A 159 16.55 5.78 4.51
C GLU A 159 15.86 6.92 3.73
N GLY A 160 15.48 7.96 4.45
CA GLY A 160 14.75 9.11 3.91
C GLY A 160 13.23 8.90 3.72
N TYR A 161 12.74 7.65 3.73
CA TYR A 161 11.32 7.34 3.49
C TYR A 161 10.60 6.84 4.73
N THR A 162 11.27 6.05 5.56
CA THR A 162 10.65 5.44 6.75
C THR A 162 11.62 5.40 7.93
N LEU A 163 11.04 5.33 9.13
CA LEU A 163 11.77 5.17 10.38
C LEU A 163 11.24 3.93 11.12
N PRO A 164 12.07 2.89 11.33
CA PRO A 164 11.67 1.69 12.08
C PRO A 164 11.20 2.00 13.51
N ILE A 165 10.10 1.37 13.92
CA ILE A 165 9.52 1.51 15.26
C ILE A 165 10.17 0.48 16.18
N THR A 166 11.35 0.83 16.72
CA THR A 166 12.13 0.03 17.65
C THR A 166 12.12 0.63 19.06
N HIS A 167 12.39 -0.18 20.09
CA HIS A 167 12.27 0.23 21.50
C HIS A 167 13.14 1.43 21.87
N ASP A 168 14.29 1.57 21.24
CA ASP A 168 15.28 2.65 21.46
C ASP A 168 14.88 3.99 20.79
N ARG A 169 13.92 3.99 19.86
CA ARG A 169 13.57 5.18 19.04
C ARG A 169 12.34 5.94 19.49
N LYS A 170 11.78 5.64 20.67
CA LYS A 170 10.53 6.27 21.14
C LYS A 170 10.56 7.79 21.08
N ALA A 171 11.61 8.42 21.60
CA ALA A 171 11.75 9.88 21.63
C ALA A 171 11.84 10.47 20.20
N GLN A 172 12.64 9.86 19.33
CA GLN A 172 12.79 10.27 17.94
C GLN A 172 11.46 10.19 17.18
N LEU A 173 10.74 9.09 17.30
CA LEU A 173 9.46 8.87 16.64
C LEU A 173 8.39 9.84 17.16
N ALA A 174 8.35 10.09 18.47
CA ALA A 174 7.46 11.07 19.07
C ALA A 174 7.75 12.49 18.55
N ALA A 175 9.03 12.86 18.41
CA ALA A 175 9.44 14.15 17.82
C ALA A 175 8.98 14.27 16.35
N VAL A 176 9.18 13.21 15.54
CA VAL A 176 8.73 13.18 14.14
C VAL A 176 7.21 13.33 14.02
N LEU A 177 6.44 12.71 14.93
CA LEU A 177 4.98 12.80 14.95
C LEU A 177 4.46 14.14 15.48
N SER A 178 5.29 14.85 16.25
CA SER A 178 4.89 16.11 16.87
C SER A 178 4.46 17.12 15.79
N GLY A 179 3.29 17.73 15.97
CA GLY A 179 2.75 18.72 15.04
C GLY A 179 2.15 18.17 13.73
N ARG A 180 2.31 16.89 13.41
CA ARG A 180 1.73 16.31 12.18
C ARG A 180 0.19 16.21 12.29
N SER A 181 -0.52 16.63 11.25
CA SER A 181 -1.97 16.45 11.08
C SER A 181 -2.33 15.10 10.46
N ARG A 182 -1.33 14.34 10.03
CA ARG A 182 -1.45 13.01 9.41
C ARG A 182 -0.22 12.16 9.62
N PHE A 183 -0.38 10.85 9.60
CA PHE A 183 0.74 9.90 9.56
C PHE A 183 0.32 8.56 8.98
N LYS A 184 1.32 7.79 8.60
CA LYS A 184 1.19 6.42 8.14
C LYS A 184 2.20 5.54 8.87
N ILE A 185 1.71 4.41 9.40
CA ILE A 185 2.55 3.34 9.95
C ILE A 185 2.33 2.12 9.10
N ALA A 186 3.42 1.51 8.62
CA ALA A 186 3.35 0.40 7.70
C ALA A 186 4.28 -0.75 8.11
N ARG A 187 3.92 -1.95 7.69
CA ARG A 187 4.76 -3.13 7.64
C ARG A 187 5.05 -3.43 6.17
N PHE A 188 6.32 -3.64 5.87
CA PHE A 188 6.80 -3.97 4.54
C PHE A 188 7.33 -5.39 4.52
N LEU A 189 6.99 -6.17 3.50
CA LEU A 189 7.42 -7.56 3.36
C LEU A 189 7.82 -7.81 1.90
N PRO A 190 8.87 -8.59 1.65
CA PRO A 190 9.24 -8.95 0.29
C PRO A 190 8.17 -9.84 -0.35
N LEU A 191 8.02 -9.78 -1.68
CA LEU A 191 7.02 -10.57 -2.41
C LEU A 191 7.30 -12.08 -2.37
N ASP A 192 8.55 -12.49 -2.14
CA ASP A 192 8.94 -13.89 -1.98
C ASP A 192 8.77 -14.41 -0.54
N HIS A 193 8.20 -13.58 0.36
CA HIS A 193 7.90 -13.99 1.73
C HIS A 193 7.11 -15.31 1.74
N PRO A 194 7.48 -16.29 2.60
CA PRO A 194 6.85 -17.63 2.62
C PRO A 194 5.33 -17.60 2.66
N ALA A 195 4.73 -16.67 3.39
CA ALA A 195 3.29 -16.53 3.51
C ALA A 195 2.57 -16.26 2.16
N MET A 196 3.27 -15.71 1.15
CA MET A 196 2.69 -15.56 -0.18
C MET A 196 2.49 -16.90 -0.87
N ARG A 197 3.45 -17.82 -0.74
CA ARG A 197 3.37 -19.17 -1.31
C ARG A 197 2.41 -20.07 -0.54
N GLU A 198 2.27 -19.83 0.75
CA GLU A 198 1.45 -20.62 1.67
C GLU A 198 0.01 -20.09 1.79
N GLY A 199 -0.33 -19.00 1.09
CA GLY A 199 -1.66 -18.39 1.16
C GLY A 199 -1.97 -17.65 2.47
N ARG A 200 -0.97 -17.37 3.32
CA ARG A 200 -1.11 -16.76 4.65
C ARG A 200 -1.05 -15.22 4.66
N LEU A 201 -1.23 -14.59 3.50
CA LEU A 201 -1.34 -13.12 3.42
C LEU A 201 -2.48 -12.57 4.31
N PRO A 202 -3.67 -13.19 4.38
CA PRO A 202 -4.75 -12.74 5.26
C PRO A 202 -4.35 -12.72 6.74
N GLU A 203 -3.63 -13.73 7.21
CA GLU A 203 -3.15 -13.82 8.59
C GLU A 203 -2.14 -12.70 8.90
N LEU A 204 -1.15 -12.49 8.03
CA LEU A 204 -0.17 -11.42 8.18
C LEU A 204 -0.81 -10.03 8.20
N GLY A 205 -1.77 -9.79 7.31
CA GLY A 205 -2.52 -8.53 7.26
C GLY A 205 -3.35 -8.34 8.52
N ARG A 206 -4.04 -9.38 8.99
CA ARG A 206 -4.81 -9.37 10.24
C ARG A 206 -3.93 -9.08 11.46
N ASP A 207 -2.78 -9.75 11.58
CA ASP A 207 -1.86 -9.55 12.70
C ASP A 207 -1.29 -8.13 12.70
N THR A 208 -0.96 -7.60 11.52
CA THR A 208 -0.52 -6.21 11.39
C THR A 208 -1.63 -5.23 11.77
N PHE A 209 -2.87 -5.47 11.32
CA PHE A 209 -4.03 -4.66 11.70
C PHE A 209 -4.23 -4.64 13.22
N ARG A 210 -4.27 -5.81 13.85
CA ARG A 210 -4.44 -5.96 15.30
C ARG A 210 -3.34 -5.25 16.10
N SER A 211 -2.10 -5.30 15.63
CA SER A 211 -0.98 -4.60 16.29
C SER A 211 -1.14 -3.08 16.26
N LEU A 212 -1.87 -2.54 15.26
CA LEU A 212 -2.11 -1.11 15.11
C LEU A 212 -3.40 -0.62 15.76
N LEU A 213 -4.36 -1.51 16.10
CA LEU A 213 -5.62 -1.12 16.78
C LEU A 213 -5.42 -0.33 18.08
N PRO A 214 -4.39 -0.60 18.92
CA PRO A 214 -4.15 0.21 20.11
C PRO A 214 -4.00 1.71 19.83
N LEU A 215 -3.57 2.09 18.63
CA LEU A 215 -3.43 3.50 18.23
C LEU A 215 -4.78 4.19 18.06
N LEU A 216 -5.82 3.45 17.67
CA LEU A 216 -7.15 3.97 17.38
C LEU A 216 -8.13 3.85 18.56
N ARG A 217 -7.72 3.34 19.71
CA ARG A 217 -8.59 3.24 20.89
C ARG A 217 -8.83 4.63 21.53
N PRO A 218 -9.97 4.83 22.19
CA PRO A 218 -10.22 6.01 23.00
C PRO A 218 -9.18 6.27 24.08
#